data_4f9b5560d0deff6d53fbc9744003e2c5
#
_entry.id   4f9b5560d0deff6d53fbc9744003e2c5
#
_cell.length_a   1.000
_cell.length_b   1.000
_cell.length_c   1.000
_cell.angle_alpha   90.00
_cell.angle_beta   90.00
_cell.angle_gamma   90.00
#
_symmetry.space_group_name_H-M   'P 1'
#
loop_
_entity.id
_entity.type
_entity.pdbx_description
1 polymer ?
#
loop_
_entity_poly.entity_id
_entity_poly.type
_entity_poly.pdbx_seq_one_letter_code
_entity_poly.pdbx_strand_id
1 'polypeptide(L)'
;VSANARIVEALLFVSSEPLDERALAQAAGLSEPDIEEALTHVGQRHTQGNSGVVLERVAGGWALRAADDTAMACARLLDQLSQRPLSRAALETLAVVAYAGPVSRPEIARIRGVAADNPVQSLLERGLIEEAGRSDRPGNPLLYRTTTRFDRVFGLEEGRHSLPLLDELGDDLPDAAQVRDRLQAMAATQGIAIEEPAAADHPA
;
A
#
# COMPACT_ATOMS: atom_id res chain seq x y z
N VAL A 1 20.67 14.56 -20.46
CA VAL A 1 19.74 14.53 -19.27
C VAL A 1 19.37 15.96 -18.96
N SER A 2 18.08 16.30 -19.03
CA SER A 2 17.57 17.62 -18.66
C SER A 2 17.95 17.95 -17.21
N ALA A 3 18.36 19.19 -16.94
CA ALA A 3 18.65 19.65 -15.59
C ALA A 3 17.40 19.49 -14.68
N ASN A 4 16.22 19.78 -15.22
CA ASN A 4 14.94 19.63 -14.53
C ASN A 4 14.68 18.18 -14.15
N ALA A 5 14.93 17.21 -15.03
CA ALA A 5 14.79 15.79 -14.75
C ALA A 5 15.69 15.31 -13.60
N ARG A 6 16.90 15.84 -13.49
CA ARG A 6 17.80 15.53 -12.36
C ARG A 6 17.28 16.06 -11.04
N ILE A 7 16.67 17.26 -11.05
CA ILE A 7 16.07 17.87 -9.84
C ILE A 7 14.88 17.02 -9.40
N VAL A 8 13.97 16.69 -10.33
CA VAL A 8 12.78 15.87 -10.03
C VAL A 8 13.18 14.49 -9.52
N GLU A 9 14.16 13.83 -10.14
CA GLU A 9 14.68 12.54 -9.66
C GLU A 9 15.22 12.62 -8.23
N ALA A 10 15.96 13.68 -7.90
CA ALA A 10 16.50 13.89 -6.58
C ALA A 10 15.38 14.14 -5.54
N LEU A 11 14.35 14.90 -5.89
CA LEU A 11 13.19 15.13 -5.01
C LEU A 11 12.44 13.83 -4.73
N LEU A 12 12.20 13.02 -5.76
CA LEU A 12 11.57 11.70 -5.63
C LEU A 12 12.42 10.73 -4.80
N PHE A 13 13.74 10.80 -4.93
CA PHE A 13 14.66 9.96 -4.14
C PHE A 13 14.69 10.32 -2.65
N VAL A 14 14.63 11.61 -2.33
CA VAL A 14 14.69 12.10 -0.94
C VAL A 14 13.34 11.98 -0.23
N SER A 15 12.23 12.05 -0.99
CA SER A 15 10.89 11.99 -0.42
C SER A 15 10.55 10.57 0.06
N SER A 16 10.03 10.47 1.28
CA SER A 16 9.45 9.24 1.80
C SER A 16 7.98 9.06 1.38
N GLU A 17 7.35 10.10 0.84
CA GLU A 17 5.95 10.14 0.42
C GLU A 17 5.89 10.39 -1.09
N PRO A 18 4.87 9.84 -1.80
CA PRO A 18 4.62 10.22 -3.18
C PRO A 18 4.38 11.71 -3.31
N LEU A 19 4.92 12.33 -4.35
CA LEU A 19 4.80 13.77 -4.62
C LEU A 19 3.92 13.98 -5.85
N ASP A 20 2.87 14.80 -5.71
CA ASP A 20 2.08 15.25 -6.86
C ASP A 20 2.86 16.28 -7.69
N GLU A 21 2.39 16.56 -8.90
CA GLU A 21 3.02 17.49 -9.84
C GLU A 21 3.15 18.89 -9.24
N ARG A 22 2.17 19.30 -8.44
CA ARG A 22 2.15 20.61 -7.77
C ARG A 22 3.23 20.72 -6.69
N ALA A 23 3.37 19.67 -5.87
CA ALA A 23 4.42 19.63 -4.85
C ALA A 23 5.82 19.60 -5.49
N LEU A 24 5.98 18.85 -6.59
CA LEU A 24 7.22 18.82 -7.37
C LEU A 24 7.52 20.21 -7.96
N ALA A 25 6.54 20.87 -8.58
CA ALA A 25 6.70 22.20 -9.16
C ALA A 25 7.13 23.23 -8.11
N GLN A 26 6.45 23.23 -6.95
CA GLN A 26 6.78 24.11 -5.84
C GLN A 26 8.20 23.85 -5.29
N ALA A 27 8.57 22.58 -5.08
CA ALA A 27 9.87 22.23 -4.53
C ALA A 27 11.02 22.50 -5.50
N ALA A 28 10.79 22.25 -6.80
CA ALA A 28 11.78 22.47 -7.86
C ALA A 28 11.90 23.93 -8.32
N GLY A 29 10.88 24.77 -8.05
CA GLY A 29 10.78 26.13 -8.60
C GLY A 29 10.54 26.11 -10.11
N LEU A 30 9.82 25.12 -10.62
CA LEU A 30 9.54 24.89 -12.04
C LEU A 30 8.05 25.06 -12.35
N SER A 31 7.70 25.22 -13.62
CA SER A 31 6.31 25.20 -14.07
C SER A 31 5.77 23.77 -14.15
N GLU A 32 4.44 23.57 -14.07
CA GLU A 32 3.83 22.26 -14.22
C GLU A 32 4.19 21.57 -15.56
N PRO A 33 4.21 22.25 -16.73
CA PRO A 33 4.67 21.64 -17.97
C PRO A 33 6.13 21.17 -17.92
N ASP A 34 7.03 21.91 -17.25
CA ASP A 34 8.42 21.50 -17.08
C ASP A 34 8.53 20.26 -16.19
N ILE A 35 7.64 20.11 -15.21
CA ILE A 35 7.58 18.91 -14.36
C ILE A 35 7.09 17.69 -15.16
N GLU A 36 6.07 17.82 -15.99
CA GLU A 36 5.58 16.73 -16.85
C GLU A 36 6.68 16.24 -17.80
N GLU A 37 7.41 17.16 -18.44
CA GLU A 37 8.56 16.81 -19.27
C GLU A 37 9.65 16.11 -18.45
N ALA A 38 9.96 16.63 -17.27
CA ALA A 38 10.96 16.07 -16.37
C ALA A 38 10.59 14.66 -15.92
N LEU A 39 9.34 14.42 -15.51
CA LEU A 39 8.80 13.10 -15.12
C LEU A 39 8.89 12.11 -16.29
N THR A 40 8.58 12.55 -17.52
CA THR A 40 8.73 11.72 -18.71
C THR A 40 10.19 11.25 -18.88
N HIS A 41 11.15 12.14 -18.72
CA HIS A 41 12.57 11.80 -18.81
C HIS A 41 13.03 10.90 -17.66
N VAL A 42 12.54 11.12 -16.43
CA VAL A 42 12.82 10.24 -15.29
C VAL A 42 12.26 8.85 -15.56
N GLY A 43 10.99 8.74 -16.01
CA GLY A 43 10.35 7.47 -16.35
C GLY A 43 11.10 6.68 -17.44
N GLN A 44 11.60 7.36 -18.48
CA GLN A 44 12.42 6.72 -19.53
C GLN A 44 13.75 6.12 -19.00
N ARG A 45 14.31 6.69 -17.96
CA ARG A 45 15.56 6.19 -17.33
C ARG A 45 15.28 5.05 -16.33
N HIS A 46 14.16 5.10 -15.68
CA HIS A 46 13.73 4.17 -14.63
C HIS A 46 12.63 3.24 -15.16
N THR A 47 12.97 2.48 -16.22
CA THR A 47 12.06 1.49 -16.83
C THR A 47 12.33 0.09 -16.31
N GLN A 48 11.27 -0.72 -16.25
CA GLN A 48 11.35 -2.14 -15.90
C GLN A 48 12.39 -2.86 -16.77
N GLY A 49 13.25 -3.65 -16.12
CA GLY A 49 14.33 -4.41 -16.79
C GLY A 49 15.61 -3.63 -17.13
N ASN A 50 15.60 -2.29 -17.08
CA ASN A 50 16.78 -1.45 -17.31
C ASN A 50 17.31 -0.76 -16.05
N SER A 51 16.48 -0.64 -15.03
CA SER A 51 16.83 0.02 -13.78
C SER A 51 16.35 -0.82 -12.59
N GLY A 52 17.10 -0.83 -11.50
CA GLY A 52 16.70 -1.46 -10.26
C GLY A 52 15.57 -0.70 -9.52
N VAL A 53 15.21 0.50 -9.98
CA VAL A 53 14.09 1.29 -9.52
C VAL A 53 13.25 1.76 -10.70
N VAL A 54 11.96 1.92 -10.49
CA VAL A 54 11.00 2.39 -11.51
C VAL A 54 10.25 3.62 -10.98
N LEU A 55 9.87 4.51 -11.89
CA LEU A 55 8.98 5.61 -11.59
C LEU A 55 7.54 5.09 -11.68
N GLU A 56 6.75 5.28 -10.63
CA GLU A 56 5.38 4.81 -10.54
C GLU A 56 4.47 5.89 -9.97
N ARG A 57 3.22 5.88 -10.43
CA ARG A 57 2.17 6.70 -9.85
C ARG A 57 1.44 5.88 -8.76
N VAL A 58 1.40 6.41 -7.53
CA VAL A 58 0.81 5.73 -6.37
C VAL A 58 0.30 6.75 -5.37
N ALA A 59 -0.85 6.48 -4.75
CA ALA A 59 -1.48 7.36 -3.77
C ALA A 59 -1.67 8.82 -4.27
N GLY A 60 -1.99 8.97 -5.56
CA GLY A 60 -2.20 10.27 -6.21
C GLY A 60 -0.94 11.07 -6.53
N GLY A 61 0.25 10.51 -6.33
CA GLY A 61 1.53 11.16 -6.62
C GLY A 61 2.52 10.24 -7.32
N TRP A 62 3.73 10.72 -7.52
CA TRP A 62 4.85 10.01 -8.14
C TRP A 62 5.86 9.55 -7.09
N ALA A 63 6.38 8.34 -7.23
CA ALA A 63 7.41 7.77 -6.37
C ALA A 63 8.38 6.90 -7.17
N LEU A 64 9.63 6.81 -6.69
CA LEU A 64 10.58 5.80 -7.15
C LEU A 64 10.39 4.54 -6.28
N ARG A 65 10.21 3.40 -6.93
CA ARG A 65 10.05 2.10 -6.27
C ARG A 65 11.07 1.09 -6.77
N ALA A 66 11.33 0.05 -5.99
CA ALA A 66 12.12 -1.08 -6.45
C ALA A 66 11.42 -1.74 -7.65
N ALA A 67 12.18 -2.05 -8.70
CA ALA A 67 11.68 -2.81 -9.84
C ALA A 67 11.31 -4.23 -9.41
N ASP A 68 10.34 -4.87 -10.10
CA ASP A 68 9.80 -6.19 -9.71
C ASP A 68 10.87 -7.26 -9.62
N ASP A 69 11.85 -7.25 -10.52
CA ASP A 69 12.97 -8.18 -10.55
C ASP A 69 13.97 -7.97 -9.39
N THR A 70 13.96 -6.79 -8.75
CA THR A 70 14.81 -6.47 -7.59
C THR A 70 14.06 -6.56 -6.26
N ALA A 71 12.73 -6.65 -6.30
CA ALA A 71 11.86 -6.60 -5.12
C ALA A 71 12.24 -7.63 -4.04
N MET A 72 12.56 -8.88 -4.45
CA MET A 72 12.97 -9.93 -3.53
C MET A 72 14.28 -9.62 -2.78
N ALA A 73 15.22 -8.94 -3.41
CA ALA A 73 16.46 -8.53 -2.77
C ALA A 73 16.22 -7.40 -1.76
N CYS A 74 15.38 -6.42 -2.14
CA CYS A 74 14.95 -5.34 -1.26
C CYS A 74 14.17 -5.86 -0.06
N ALA A 75 13.24 -6.81 -0.28
CA ALA A 75 12.47 -7.44 0.78
C ALA A 75 13.37 -8.12 1.81
N ARG A 76 14.36 -8.93 1.37
CA ARG A 76 15.32 -9.56 2.30
C ARG A 76 16.12 -8.55 3.14
N LEU A 77 16.50 -7.42 2.55
CA LEU A 77 17.18 -6.36 3.28
C LEU A 77 16.25 -5.71 4.31
N LEU A 78 15.03 -5.39 3.91
CA LEU A 78 14.03 -4.76 4.77
C LEU A 78 13.52 -5.71 5.86
N ASP A 79 13.43 -7.00 5.59
CA ASP A 79 13.04 -8.04 6.56
C ASP A 79 14.07 -8.15 7.70
N GLN A 80 15.34 -7.95 7.41
CA GLN A 80 16.39 -7.81 8.42
C GLN A 80 16.27 -6.55 9.29
N LEU A 81 15.59 -5.52 8.77
CA LEU A 81 15.40 -4.22 9.44
C LEU A 81 13.98 -4.07 10.04
N SER A 82 13.09 -5.02 9.82
CA SER A 82 11.65 -4.76 9.88
C SER A 82 10.89 -5.55 10.94
N GLN A 83 9.74 -4.99 11.22
CA GLN A 83 8.68 -5.48 12.10
C GLN A 83 8.12 -6.81 11.60
N ARG A 84 7.58 -7.62 12.54
CA ARG A 84 6.88 -8.89 12.27
C ARG A 84 5.85 -8.75 11.14
N PRO A 85 5.69 -9.78 10.30
CA PRO A 85 4.68 -9.80 9.23
C PRO A 85 3.26 -9.56 9.77
N LEU A 86 2.36 -9.11 8.89
CA LEU A 86 0.94 -9.00 9.23
C LEU A 86 0.37 -10.41 9.42
N SER A 87 -0.26 -10.65 10.57
CA SER A 87 -0.98 -11.90 10.80
C SER A 87 -2.18 -12.02 9.85
N ARG A 88 -2.64 -13.26 9.60
CA ARG A 88 -3.87 -13.50 8.82
C ARG A 88 -5.05 -12.69 9.34
N ALA A 89 -5.23 -12.62 10.66
CA ALA A 89 -6.27 -11.83 11.30
C ALA A 89 -6.14 -10.33 11.00
N ALA A 90 -4.92 -9.80 10.94
CA ALA A 90 -4.67 -8.40 10.58
C ALA A 90 -4.97 -8.15 9.09
N LEU A 91 -4.61 -9.07 8.18
CA LEU A 91 -4.92 -8.97 6.75
C LEU A 91 -6.43 -8.99 6.49
N GLU A 92 -7.15 -9.91 7.11
CA GLU A 92 -8.63 -9.98 7.02
C GLU A 92 -9.27 -8.69 7.55
N THR A 93 -8.79 -8.16 8.66
CA THR A 93 -9.27 -6.89 9.23
C THR A 93 -8.97 -5.72 8.30
N LEU A 94 -7.77 -5.68 7.73
CA LEU A 94 -7.37 -4.64 6.78
C LEU A 94 -8.25 -4.65 5.54
N ALA A 95 -8.55 -5.84 5.00
CA ALA A 95 -9.47 -5.98 3.87
C ALA A 95 -10.86 -5.42 4.21
N VAL A 96 -11.42 -5.77 5.38
CA VAL A 96 -12.71 -5.21 5.82
C VAL A 96 -12.67 -3.69 5.87
N VAL A 97 -11.60 -3.10 6.44
CA VAL A 97 -11.47 -1.63 6.51
C VAL A 97 -11.31 -1.01 5.12
N ALA A 98 -10.57 -1.65 4.22
CA ALA A 98 -10.34 -1.16 2.86
C ALA A 98 -11.64 -1.12 2.04
N TYR A 99 -12.45 -2.17 2.10
CA TYR A 99 -13.68 -2.29 1.32
C TYR A 99 -14.90 -1.63 1.98
N ALA A 100 -15.07 -1.77 3.30
CA ALA A 100 -16.23 -1.29 4.03
C ALA A 100 -16.02 0.03 4.80
N GLY A 101 -14.79 0.56 4.81
CA GLY A 101 -14.48 1.78 5.59
C GLY A 101 -15.16 3.06 5.06
N PRO A 102 -15.46 4.02 5.95
CA PRO A 102 -15.15 4.03 7.38
C PRO A 102 -16.03 3.04 8.17
N VAL A 103 -15.43 2.22 9.03
CA VAL A 103 -16.08 1.11 9.73
C VAL A 103 -15.64 1.02 11.20
N SER A 104 -16.55 0.66 12.09
CA SER A 104 -16.26 0.54 13.53
C SER A 104 -15.77 -0.86 13.92
N ARG A 105 -15.09 -0.96 15.07
CA ARG A 105 -14.65 -2.28 15.60
C ARG A 105 -15.80 -3.31 15.74
N PRO A 106 -16.99 -2.96 16.26
CA PRO A 106 -18.11 -3.90 16.30
C PRO A 106 -18.56 -4.38 14.91
N GLU A 107 -18.53 -3.50 13.90
CA GLU A 107 -18.87 -3.86 12.51
C GLU A 107 -17.81 -4.77 11.91
N ILE A 108 -16.53 -4.48 12.13
CA ILE A 108 -15.42 -5.35 11.70
C ILE A 108 -15.57 -6.73 12.34
N ALA A 109 -15.81 -6.80 13.66
CA ALA A 109 -16.00 -8.05 14.37
C ALA A 109 -17.19 -8.84 13.84
N ARG A 110 -18.30 -8.17 13.50
CA ARG A 110 -19.49 -8.79 12.90
C ARG A 110 -19.20 -9.38 11.50
N ILE A 111 -18.47 -8.65 10.66
CA ILE A 111 -18.12 -9.12 9.31
C ILE A 111 -17.15 -10.31 9.39
N ARG A 112 -16.17 -10.26 10.28
CA ARG A 112 -15.18 -11.33 10.47
C ARG A 112 -15.72 -12.54 11.26
N GLY A 113 -16.80 -12.37 12.01
CA GLY A 113 -17.34 -13.40 12.93
C GLY A 113 -16.51 -13.59 14.20
N VAL A 114 -15.46 -12.80 14.44
CA VAL A 114 -14.55 -12.88 15.59
C VAL A 114 -14.11 -11.49 16.04
N ALA A 115 -13.63 -11.37 17.29
CA ALA A 115 -13.14 -10.12 17.85
C ALA A 115 -12.01 -9.51 16.99
N ALA A 116 -12.01 -8.18 16.89
CA ALA A 116 -11.10 -7.42 16.01
C ALA A 116 -10.14 -6.49 16.77
N ASP A 117 -10.14 -6.49 18.11
CA ASP A 117 -9.38 -5.50 18.90
C ASP A 117 -7.87 -5.55 18.64
N ASN A 118 -7.26 -6.71 18.76
CA ASN A 118 -5.83 -6.88 18.53
C ASN A 118 -5.42 -6.60 17.06
N PRO A 119 -6.12 -7.13 16.05
CA PRO A 119 -5.85 -6.79 14.66
C PRO A 119 -5.95 -5.30 14.37
N VAL A 120 -7.01 -4.62 14.83
CA VAL A 120 -7.18 -3.17 14.66
C VAL A 120 -6.04 -2.40 15.31
N GLN A 121 -5.67 -2.77 16.55
CA GLN A 121 -4.55 -2.12 17.25
C GLN A 121 -3.24 -2.29 16.47
N SER A 122 -2.93 -3.49 16.01
CA SER A 122 -1.74 -3.76 15.21
C SER A 122 -1.69 -2.95 13.91
N LEU A 123 -2.83 -2.77 13.23
CA LEU A 123 -2.92 -1.98 12.00
C LEU A 123 -2.76 -0.48 12.26
N LEU A 124 -3.28 0.03 13.38
CA LEU A 124 -3.06 1.42 13.83
C LEU A 124 -1.58 1.68 14.12
N GLU A 125 -0.92 0.79 14.88
CA GLU A 125 0.51 0.90 15.20
C GLU A 125 1.40 0.90 13.96
N ARG A 126 0.98 0.18 12.91
CA ARG A 126 1.66 0.15 11.61
C ARG A 126 1.29 1.32 10.70
N GLY A 127 0.33 2.14 11.09
CA GLY A 127 -0.15 3.27 10.30
C GLY A 127 -0.85 2.87 9.00
N LEU A 128 -1.39 1.64 8.91
CA LEU A 128 -2.14 1.18 7.73
C LEU A 128 -3.60 1.60 7.78
N ILE A 129 -4.13 1.82 8.98
CA ILE A 129 -5.44 2.41 9.22
C ILE A 129 -5.32 3.58 10.20
N GLU A 130 -6.32 4.45 10.20
CA GLU A 130 -6.41 5.60 11.10
C GLU A 130 -7.84 5.81 11.58
N GLU A 131 -8.01 6.64 12.61
CA GLU A 131 -9.31 7.05 13.12
C GLU A 131 -9.96 8.04 12.16
N ALA A 132 -11.20 7.75 11.75
CA ALA A 132 -11.98 8.55 10.79
C ALA A 132 -13.15 9.29 11.45
N GLY A 133 -13.07 9.54 12.76
CA GLY A 133 -14.14 10.15 13.54
C GLY A 133 -15.04 9.14 14.23
N ARG A 134 -16.25 9.56 14.60
CA ARG A 134 -17.22 8.74 15.32
C ARG A 134 -18.52 8.61 14.53
N SER A 135 -19.18 7.48 14.68
CA SER A 135 -20.48 7.22 14.07
C SER A 135 -21.61 7.90 14.87
N ASP A 136 -22.66 8.34 14.17
CA ASP A 136 -23.90 8.84 14.81
C ASP A 136 -24.79 7.71 15.36
N ARG A 137 -24.38 6.44 15.20
CA ARG A 137 -25.13 5.27 15.70
C ARG A 137 -25.07 5.16 17.23
N PRO A 138 -26.01 4.45 17.86
CA PRO A 138 -26.01 4.20 19.29
C PRO A 138 -24.67 3.68 19.78
N GLY A 139 -24.17 4.26 20.89
CA GLY A 139 -22.83 3.97 21.41
C GLY A 139 -21.72 4.83 20.82
N ASN A 140 -22.00 5.66 19.80
CA ASN A 140 -21.07 6.59 19.18
C ASN A 140 -19.67 5.98 18.91
N PRO A 141 -19.61 4.80 18.23
CA PRO A 141 -18.37 4.06 18.08
C PRO A 141 -17.38 4.80 17.17
N LEU A 142 -16.09 4.64 17.49
CA LEU A 142 -14.99 5.14 16.68
C LEU A 142 -14.94 4.42 15.34
N LEU A 143 -14.74 5.17 14.27
CA LEU A 143 -14.63 4.67 12.89
C LEU A 143 -13.17 4.63 12.46
N TYR A 144 -12.83 3.67 11.60
CA TYR A 144 -11.50 3.46 11.03
C TYR A 144 -11.57 3.46 9.51
N ARG A 145 -10.53 4.02 8.88
CA ARG A 145 -10.31 3.99 7.44
C ARG A 145 -8.85 3.65 7.12
N THR A 146 -8.56 3.29 5.89
CA THR A 146 -7.19 3.15 5.39
C THR A 146 -6.48 4.49 5.27
N THR A 147 -5.15 4.47 5.29
CA THR A 147 -4.28 5.63 5.19
C THR A 147 -3.62 5.70 3.81
N THR A 148 -2.98 6.84 3.49
CA THR A 148 -2.10 6.97 2.32
C THR A 148 -0.92 5.98 2.37
N ARG A 149 -0.49 5.58 3.56
CA ARG A 149 0.52 4.51 3.72
C ARG A 149 -0.01 3.17 3.21
N PHE A 150 -1.27 2.84 3.49
CA PHE A 150 -1.93 1.67 2.91
C PHE A 150 -1.91 1.74 1.37
N ASP A 151 -2.33 2.86 0.78
CA ASP A 151 -2.37 3.03 -0.67
C ASP A 151 -0.98 2.80 -1.27
N ARG A 152 0.04 3.36 -0.65
CA ARG A 152 1.44 3.21 -1.04
C ARG A 152 1.96 1.78 -0.94
N VAL A 153 1.64 1.11 0.18
CA VAL A 153 2.06 -0.27 0.42
C VAL A 153 1.44 -1.23 -0.59
N PHE A 154 0.19 -0.99 -0.98
CA PHE A 154 -0.54 -1.85 -1.92
C PHE A 154 -0.49 -1.34 -3.37
N GLY A 155 0.27 -0.27 -3.66
CA GLY A 155 0.44 0.27 -5.01
C GLY A 155 -0.86 0.81 -5.62
N LEU A 156 -1.73 1.38 -4.80
CA LEU A 156 -3.01 1.91 -5.24
C LEU A 156 -2.85 3.35 -5.72
N GLU A 157 -3.12 3.60 -6.99
CA GLU A 157 -2.95 4.93 -7.60
C GLU A 157 -3.99 5.93 -7.09
N GLU A 158 -5.25 5.52 -7.02
CA GLU A 158 -6.38 6.34 -6.60
C GLU A 158 -6.97 5.87 -5.25
N GLY A 159 -6.11 5.36 -4.36
CA GLY A 159 -6.52 4.83 -3.06
C GLY A 159 -7.51 3.68 -3.22
N ARG A 160 -8.53 3.64 -2.38
CA ARG A 160 -9.54 2.57 -2.38
C ARG A 160 -10.29 2.38 -3.71
N HIS A 161 -10.32 3.42 -4.59
CA HIS A 161 -10.96 3.32 -5.91
C HIS A 161 -10.19 2.44 -6.89
N SER A 162 -8.91 2.18 -6.61
CA SER A 162 -8.08 1.23 -7.36
C SER A 162 -8.22 -0.21 -6.87
N LEU A 163 -9.00 -0.48 -5.82
CA LEU A 163 -9.30 -1.85 -5.39
C LEU A 163 -10.25 -2.52 -6.39
N PRO A 164 -10.07 -3.83 -6.67
CA PRO A 164 -11.04 -4.59 -7.47
C PRO A 164 -12.45 -4.48 -6.88
N LEU A 165 -13.48 -4.38 -7.72
CA LEU A 165 -14.85 -4.38 -7.23
C LEU A 165 -15.17 -5.74 -6.60
N LEU A 166 -15.98 -5.75 -5.53
CA LEU A 166 -16.39 -7.00 -4.86
C LEU A 166 -17.11 -7.95 -5.80
N ASP A 167 -17.87 -7.41 -6.78
CA ASP A 167 -18.57 -8.20 -7.80
C ASP A 167 -17.58 -8.79 -8.83
N GLU A 168 -16.42 -8.17 -9.03
CA GLU A 168 -15.34 -8.70 -9.87
C GLU A 168 -14.55 -9.82 -9.17
N LEU A 169 -14.64 -9.86 -7.83
CA LEU A 169 -14.07 -10.93 -7.01
C LEU A 169 -14.96 -12.19 -6.97
N GLY A 170 -16.08 -12.23 -7.72
CA GLY A 170 -17.11 -13.23 -7.84
C GLY A 170 -16.83 -14.69 -7.38
N ASP A 171 -17.67 -15.66 -7.70
CA ASP A 171 -17.51 -17.08 -7.31
C ASP A 171 -16.20 -17.73 -7.82
N ASP A 172 -15.51 -17.09 -8.77
CA ASP A 172 -14.16 -17.37 -9.25
C ASP A 172 -13.08 -16.55 -8.49
N LEU A 173 -13.25 -16.33 -7.20
CA LEU A 173 -12.13 -15.83 -6.38
C LEU A 173 -10.89 -16.66 -6.72
N PRO A 174 -9.82 -16.04 -7.25
CA PRO A 174 -8.59 -16.77 -7.47
C PRO A 174 -8.28 -17.48 -6.16
N ASP A 175 -7.94 -18.77 -6.26
CA ASP A 175 -7.60 -19.62 -5.12
C ASP A 175 -6.91 -18.76 -4.05
N ALA A 176 -7.33 -18.87 -2.81
CA ALA A 176 -6.81 -18.06 -1.69
C ALA A 176 -5.27 -18.01 -1.69
N ALA A 177 -4.62 -19.04 -2.26
CA ALA A 177 -3.20 -19.08 -2.54
C ALA A 177 -2.77 -18.01 -3.56
N GLN A 178 -3.46 -17.83 -4.67
CA GLN A 178 -3.08 -16.82 -5.69
C GLN A 178 -3.28 -15.38 -5.20
N VAL A 179 -4.33 -15.13 -4.41
CA VAL A 179 -4.51 -13.83 -3.75
C VAL A 179 -3.41 -13.58 -2.73
N ARG A 180 -3.03 -14.61 -1.98
CA ARG A 180 -1.93 -14.56 -1.04
C ARG A 180 -0.61 -14.28 -1.75
N ASP A 181 -0.29 -15.00 -2.82
CA ASP A 181 0.93 -14.82 -3.60
C ASP A 181 1.03 -13.42 -4.19
N ARG A 182 -0.09 -12.87 -4.71
CA ARG A 182 -0.15 -11.48 -5.18
C ARG A 182 0.04 -10.48 -4.05
N LEU A 183 -0.64 -10.66 -2.92
CA LEU A 183 -0.47 -9.79 -1.76
C LEU A 183 0.96 -9.89 -1.18
N GLN A 184 1.55 -11.10 -1.18
CA GLN A 184 2.95 -11.30 -0.78
C GLN A 184 3.91 -10.62 -1.73
N ALA A 185 3.72 -10.75 -3.05
CA ALA A 185 4.54 -10.09 -4.05
C ALA A 185 4.45 -8.56 -3.93
N MET A 186 3.23 -8.02 -3.75
CA MET A 186 3.01 -6.58 -3.56
C MET A 186 3.61 -6.08 -2.24
N ALA A 187 3.42 -6.82 -1.15
CA ALA A 187 3.98 -6.48 0.16
C ALA A 187 5.51 -6.61 0.19
N ALA A 188 6.07 -7.61 -0.48
CA ALA A 188 7.53 -7.77 -0.65
C ALA A 188 8.15 -6.60 -1.41
N THR A 189 7.47 -6.10 -2.45
CA THR A 189 7.89 -4.89 -3.19
C THR A 189 7.93 -3.65 -2.30
N GLN A 190 7.15 -3.64 -1.21
CA GLN A 190 7.01 -2.53 -0.26
C GLN A 190 7.70 -2.77 1.10
N GLY A 191 8.45 -3.86 1.25
CA GLY A 191 9.13 -4.21 2.50
C GLY A 191 8.21 -4.63 3.64
N ILE A 192 7.02 -5.19 3.33
CA ILE A 192 6.10 -5.75 4.32
C ILE A 192 6.09 -7.27 4.16
N ALA A 193 6.62 -8.00 5.15
CA ALA A 193 6.54 -9.45 5.18
C ALA A 193 5.12 -9.92 5.55
N ILE A 194 4.59 -10.90 4.85
CA ILE A 194 3.32 -11.58 5.14
C ILE A 194 3.64 -12.98 5.67
N GLU A 195 3.13 -13.30 6.86
CA GLU A 195 3.37 -14.60 7.50
C GLU A 195 2.58 -15.72 6.78
N GLU A 196 3.27 -16.78 6.34
CA GLU A 196 2.58 -17.98 5.86
C GLU A 196 1.77 -18.61 7.01
N PRO A 197 0.52 -19.04 6.76
CA PRO A 197 -0.22 -19.77 7.78
C PRO A 197 0.55 -21.05 8.09
N ALA A 198 0.85 -21.29 9.36
CA ALA A 198 1.32 -22.59 9.81
C ALA A 198 0.40 -23.67 9.22
N ALA A 199 0.98 -24.64 8.53
CA ALA A 199 0.24 -25.77 8.00
C ALA A 199 -0.62 -26.34 9.13
N ALA A 200 -1.94 -26.36 8.93
CA ALA A 200 -2.84 -26.97 9.89
C ALA A 200 -2.44 -28.43 10.02
N ASP A 201 -1.84 -28.75 11.14
CA ASP A 201 -1.55 -30.12 11.55
C ASP A 201 -2.93 -30.82 11.67
N HIS A 202 -3.26 -31.63 10.67
CA HIS A 202 -4.43 -32.50 10.72
C HIS A 202 -3.98 -33.71 11.54
N PRO A 203 -4.50 -33.91 12.77
CA PRO A 203 -4.27 -35.18 13.44
C PRO A 203 -5.01 -36.27 12.66
N ALA A 204 -4.28 -37.33 12.35
CA ALA A 204 -4.78 -38.57 11.77
C ALA A 204 -5.76 -39.28 12.71
#